data_98320bb6c4f9452cb80f6ed2d7e62b10
#
_entry.id   98320bb6c4f9452cb80f6ed2d7e62b10
#
_cell.length_a   1.000
_cell.length_b   1.000
_cell.length_c   1.000
_cell.angle_alpha   90.00
_cell.angle_beta   90.00
_cell.angle_gamma   90.00
#
_symmetry.space_group_name_H-M   'P 1'
#
loop_
_entity.id
_entity.type
_entity.pdbx_description
1 polymer ?
#
loop_
_entity_poly.entity_id
_entity_poly.type
_entity_poly.pdbx_seq_one_letter_code
_entity_poly.pdbx_strand_id
1 'polypeptide(L)' 'MKNVAIGRAIALVGSQSALAKKCQKSQSTICDWLNGKKKISPEHVPTLVKAVDGKILAYEFRPDLPDIFPHPGNEV' A
#
# COMPACT_ATOMS: atom_id res chain seq x y z
N MET A 1 -14.44 -0.33 -4.00
CA MET A 1 -13.96 -1.53 -3.29
C MET A 1 -12.79 -1.13 -2.40
N LYS A 2 -12.80 -1.58 -1.15
CA LYS A 2 -11.74 -1.21 -0.21
C LYS A 2 -10.43 -1.90 -0.54
N ASN A 3 -9.35 -1.20 -0.27
CA ASN A 3 -8.01 -1.75 -0.47
C ASN A 3 -7.57 -2.51 0.79
N VAL A 4 -7.56 -3.83 0.70
CA VAL A 4 -7.23 -4.69 1.84
C VAL A 4 -5.79 -4.48 2.30
N ALA A 5 -4.86 -4.27 1.37
CA ALA A 5 -3.46 -4.05 1.72
C ALA A 5 -3.27 -2.77 2.54
N ILE A 6 -3.97 -1.70 2.19
CA ILE A 6 -3.91 -0.46 2.97
C ILE A 6 -4.51 -0.67 4.36
N GLY A 7 -5.61 -1.43 4.46
CA GLY A 7 -6.18 -1.77 5.76
C GLY A 7 -5.19 -2.53 6.64
N ARG A 8 -4.48 -3.49 6.08
CA ARG A 8 -3.44 -4.23 6.79
C ARG A 8 -2.28 -3.33 7.21
N ALA A 9 -1.88 -2.42 6.31
CA ALA A 9 -0.80 -1.46 6.62
C ALA A 9 -1.19 -0.58 7.80
N ILE A 10 -2.42 -0.09 7.83
CA ILE A 10 -2.92 0.72 8.94
C ILE A 10 -2.86 -0.07 10.25
N ALA A 11 -3.27 -1.32 10.22
CA ALA A 11 -3.22 -2.18 11.40
C ALA A 11 -1.78 -2.40 11.89
N LEU A 12 -0.84 -2.55 10.96
CA LEU A 12 0.56 -2.78 11.30
C LEU A 12 1.22 -1.54 11.93
N VAL A 13 0.88 -0.34 11.45
CA VAL A 13 1.48 0.90 11.96
C VAL A 13 0.65 1.54 13.07
N GLY A 14 -0.59 1.11 13.26
CA GLY A 14 -1.44 1.51 14.36
C GLY A 14 -2.60 2.42 14.00
N SER A 15 -2.48 3.28 12.99
CA SER A 15 -3.56 4.19 12.61
C SER A 15 -3.33 4.78 11.23
N GLN A 16 -4.39 5.39 10.66
CA GLN A 16 -4.27 6.09 9.38
C GLN A 16 -3.29 7.25 9.47
N SER A 17 -3.32 8.00 10.57
CA SER A 17 -2.38 9.11 10.79
C SER A 17 -0.95 8.63 10.83
N ALA A 18 -0.69 7.51 11.49
CA ALA A 18 0.65 6.95 11.56
C ALA A 18 1.16 6.53 10.19
N LEU A 19 0.30 5.89 9.39
CA LEU A 19 0.68 5.50 8.03
C LEU A 19 0.93 6.73 7.17
N ALA A 20 0.07 7.74 7.27
CA ALA A 20 0.23 8.98 6.52
C ALA A 20 1.58 9.64 6.82
N LYS A 21 1.95 9.70 8.09
CA LYS A 21 3.25 10.27 8.50
C LYS A 21 4.41 9.49 7.91
N LYS A 22 4.35 8.16 7.96
CA LYS A 22 5.42 7.32 7.42
C LYS A 22 5.57 7.48 5.92
N CYS A 23 4.48 7.73 5.21
CA CYS A 23 4.47 7.90 3.76
C CYS A 23 4.62 9.36 3.33
N GLN A 24 4.68 10.29 4.28
CA GLN A 24 4.71 11.73 4.01
C GLN A 24 3.52 12.17 3.17
N LYS A 25 2.35 11.64 3.49
CA LYS A 25 1.09 11.95 2.82
C LYS A 25 0.08 12.44 3.84
N SER A 26 -1.02 13.05 3.35
CA SER A 26 -2.11 13.44 4.22
C SER A 26 -2.97 12.23 4.60
N GLN A 27 -3.67 12.34 5.72
CA GLN A 27 -4.61 11.32 6.13
C GLN A 27 -5.72 11.13 5.08
N SER A 28 -6.12 12.22 4.41
CA SER A 28 -7.11 12.14 3.33
C SER A 28 -6.65 11.22 2.21
N THR A 29 -5.38 11.29 1.84
CA THR A 29 -4.81 10.42 0.81
C THR A 29 -4.90 8.95 1.23
N ILE A 30 -4.54 8.65 2.48
CA ILE A 30 -4.62 7.28 3.00
C ILE A 30 -6.07 6.80 3.00
N CYS A 31 -7.00 7.66 3.40
CA CYS A 31 -8.43 7.34 3.39
C CYS A 31 -8.93 7.03 1.97
N ASP A 32 -8.52 7.82 0.98
CA ASP A 32 -8.91 7.58 -0.41
C ASP A 32 -8.38 6.23 -0.91
N TRP A 33 -7.16 5.89 -0.57
CA TRP A 33 -6.58 4.59 -0.93
C TRP A 33 -7.34 3.45 -0.24
N LEU A 34 -7.63 3.60 1.04
CA LEU A 34 -8.35 2.58 1.82
C LEU A 34 -9.73 2.30 1.23
N ASN A 35 -10.46 3.36 0.88
CA ASN A 35 -11.83 3.25 0.38
C ASN A 35 -11.92 2.94 -1.11
N GLY A 36 -10.78 2.87 -1.79
CA GLY A 36 -10.74 2.56 -3.21
C GLY A 36 -11.13 3.73 -4.11
N LYS A 37 -11.20 4.94 -3.57
CA LYS A 37 -11.51 6.13 -4.36
C LYS A 37 -10.39 6.49 -5.33
N LYS A 38 -9.15 6.23 -4.91
CA LYS A 38 -7.98 6.46 -5.74
C LYS A 38 -7.08 5.24 -5.65
N LYS A 39 -6.44 4.91 -6.76
CA LYS A 39 -5.44 3.85 -6.78
C LYS A 39 -4.10 4.42 -6.32
N ILE A 40 -3.32 3.57 -5.66
CA ILE A 40 -1.97 3.93 -5.23
C ILE A 40 -1.11 4.05 -6.48
N SER A 41 -0.46 5.21 -6.68
CA SER A 41 0.49 5.36 -7.78
C SER A 41 1.66 4.41 -7.58
N PRO A 42 2.19 3.79 -8.66
CA PRO A 42 3.33 2.87 -8.51
C PRO A 42 4.52 3.50 -7.79
N GLU A 43 4.73 4.80 -7.95
CA GLU A 43 5.82 5.51 -7.28
C GLU A 43 5.70 5.54 -5.76
N HIS A 44 4.47 5.37 -5.23
CA HIS A 44 4.23 5.37 -3.79
C HIS A 44 4.31 3.99 -3.16
N VAL A 45 4.28 2.94 -3.98
CA VAL A 45 4.29 1.56 -3.47
C VAL A 45 5.58 1.24 -2.71
N PRO A 46 6.78 1.59 -3.20
CA PRO A 46 7.99 1.34 -2.42
C PRO A 46 7.99 2.02 -1.05
N THR A 47 7.43 3.23 -0.98
CA THR A 47 7.31 3.95 0.29
C THR A 47 6.41 3.20 1.26
N LEU A 48 5.29 2.66 0.76
CA LEU A 48 4.37 1.87 1.59
C LEU A 48 5.01 0.58 2.08
N VAL A 49 5.73 -0.11 1.21
CA VAL A 49 6.45 -1.34 1.61
C VAL A 49 7.44 -1.03 2.73
N LYS A 50 8.16 0.07 2.59
CA LYS A 50 9.12 0.50 3.59
C LYS A 50 8.43 0.87 4.91
N ALA A 51 7.28 1.51 4.83
CA ALA A 51 6.53 1.93 6.01
C ALA A 51 6.07 0.74 6.86
N VAL A 52 5.87 -0.42 6.25
CA VAL A 52 5.46 -1.64 6.94
C VAL A 52 6.59 -2.65 7.09
N ASP A 53 7.84 -2.20 6.90
CA ASP A 53 9.04 -3.03 7.06
C ASP A 53 9.02 -4.30 6.19
N GLY A 54 8.43 -4.20 5.01
CA GLY A 54 8.37 -5.31 4.07
C GLY A 54 7.36 -6.40 4.42
N LYS A 55 6.54 -6.20 5.44
CA LYS A 55 5.54 -7.19 5.86
C LYS A 55 4.39 -7.34 4.86
N ILE A 56 4.17 -6.31 4.04
CA ILE A 56 3.22 -6.36 2.93
C ILE A 56 4.03 -6.11 1.67
N LEU A 57 3.89 -7.00 0.69
CA LEU A 57 4.69 -6.92 -0.53
C LEU A 57 4.10 -5.91 -1.51
N ALA A 58 4.95 -5.42 -2.42
CA ALA A 58 4.55 -4.40 -3.39
C ALA A 58 3.34 -4.83 -4.21
N TYR A 59 3.30 -6.09 -4.68
CA TYR A 59 2.19 -6.56 -5.51
C TYR A 59 0.87 -6.54 -4.75
N GLU A 60 0.89 -6.63 -3.42
CA GLU A 60 -0.33 -6.61 -2.62
C GLU A 60 -0.99 -5.25 -2.63
N PHE A 61 -0.20 -4.18 -2.77
CA PHE A 61 -0.75 -2.84 -2.90
C PHE A 61 -1.30 -2.57 -4.31
N ARG A 62 -0.66 -3.12 -5.32
CA ARG A 62 -1.07 -2.96 -6.71
C ARG A 62 -1.02 -4.30 -7.44
N PRO A 63 -1.97 -5.22 -7.14
CA PRO A 63 -1.98 -6.54 -7.78
C PRO A 63 -2.32 -6.50 -9.27
N ASP A 64 -2.82 -5.38 -9.76
CA ASP A 64 -3.16 -5.18 -11.17
C ASP A 64 -1.94 -4.78 -12.02
N LEU A 65 -0.75 -4.68 -11.42
CA LEU A 65 0.47 -4.30 -12.11
C LEU A 65 1.54 -5.39 -11.99
N PRO A 66 1.30 -6.60 -12.54
CA PRO A 66 2.26 -7.69 -12.36
C PRO A 66 3.59 -7.46 -13.08
N ASP A 67 3.61 -6.61 -14.11
CA ASP A 67 4.84 -6.30 -14.83
C ASP A 67 5.79 -5.42 -14.00
N ILE A 68 5.24 -4.60 -13.10
CA ILE A 68 6.00 -3.71 -12.24
C ILE A 68 6.25 -4.38 -10.89
N PHE A 69 5.23 -5.06 -10.37
CA PHE A 69 5.26 -5.71 -9.06
C PHE A 69 4.90 -7.18 -9.23
N PRO A 70 5.84 -8.04 -9.64
CA PRO A 70 5.54 -9.46 -9.88
C PRO A 70 5.07 -10.16 -8.64
N HIS A 71 4.10 -11.05 -8.81
CA HIS A 71 3.64 -11.90 -7.71
C HIS A 71 4.70 -12.94 -7.37
N PRO A 72 4.95 -13.20 -6.07
CA PRO A 72 5.85 -14.29 -5.69
C PRO A 72 5.31 -15.61 -6.22
N GLY A 73 6.20 -16.43 -6.74
CA GLY A 73 5.80 -17.72 -7.30
C GLY A 73 5.42 -17.69 -8.76
N ASN A 74 5.31 -16.52 -9.37
CA ASN A 74 5.12 -16.38 -10.82
C ASN A 74 6.43 -16.36 -11.58
N GLU A 75 7.50 -16.54 -10.89
CA GLU A 75 8.82 -16.61 -11.49
C GLU A 75 9.01 -17.97 -12.13
N VAL A 76 9.46 -17.96 -13.33
CA VAL A 76 9.69 -19.18 -14.09
C VAL A 76 11.14 -19.25 -14.47
#